data_5a8dedeec371111bd47e48123fa8a802
#
_entry.id   5a8dedeec371111bd47e48123fa8a802
#
_cell.length_a   1.000
_cell.length_b   1.000
_cell.length_c   1.000
_cell.angle_alpha   90.00
_cell.angle_beta   90.00
_cell.angle_gamma   90.00
#
_symmetry.space_group_name_H-M   'P 1'
#
loop_
_entity.id
_entity.type
_entity.pdbx_description
1 polymer ?
#
loop_
_entity_poly.entity_id
_entity_poly.type
_entity_poly.pdbx_seq_one_letter_code
_entity_poly.pdbx_strand_id
1 'polypeptide(L)'
;CATMQEGFRQLNTELIGLSVDSLYSHISWLAAIKEKVEYKGFTGIDIDFPIIEDLNMEIARKYGMIHPRASYTQEEVLDKFEATGGSFQFMESSTETVRAVFIIDPKARIRAMLYYPFTNGRNMEEIKRLLVAMQVSDKHNVQTPENWHPGEDVILPNPVSWDKAKERLQKGEDGTRCGDWFLCMKKDPEK
;
A
#
# COMPACT_ATOMS: atom_id res chain seq x y z
N CYS A 1 -9.95 5.73 1.63
CA CYS A 1 -9.76 4.68 2.67
C CYS A 1 -11.04 4.49 3.47
N ALA A 2 -11.55 5.51 4.16
CA ALA A 2 -12.68 5.39 5.07
C ALA A 2 -13.93 4.74 4.44
N THR A 3 -14.29 5.11 3.23
CA THR A 3 -15.43 4.52 2.51
C THR A 3 -15.24 3.05 2.10
N MET A 4 -14.05 2.51 2.24
CA MET A 4 -13.69 1.12 1.88
C MET A 4 -13.24 0.29 3.08
N GLN A 5 -13.25 0.84 4.30
CA GLN A 5 -12.74 0.15 5.49
C GLN A 5 -13.42 -1.20 5.73
N GLU A 6 -14.74 -1.27 5.56
CA GLU A 6 -15.48 -2.53 5.66
C GLU A 6 -15.05 -3.57 4.61
N GLY A 7 -14.79 -3.13 3.38
CA GLY A 7 -14.27 -4.02 2.33
C GLY A 7 -12.88 -4.59 2.64
N PHE A 8 -12.04 -3.90 3.40
CA PHE A 8 -10.76 -4.44 3.89
C PHE A 8 -10.97 -5.42 5.06
N ARG A 9 -11.90 -5.14 5.98
CA ARG A 9 -12.25 -6.08 7.06
C ARG A 9 -12.77 -7.41 6.54
N GLN A 10 -13.61 -7.38 5.50
CA GLN A 10 -14.09 -8.60 4.83
C GLN A 10 -12.95 -9.42 4.23
N LEU A 11 -11.81 -8.81 3.96
CA LEU A 11 -10.57 -9.45 3.53
C LEU A 11 -9.63 -9.78 4.70
N ASN A 12 -10.14 -9.83 5.94
CA ASN A 12 -9.35 -10.06 7.15
C ASN A 12 -8.14 -9.10 7.26
N THR A 13 -8.38 -7.82 6.95
CA THR A 13 -7.32 -6.80 6.91
C THR A 13 -7.76 -5.57 7.68
N GLU A 14 -6.95 -5.15 8.64
CA GLU A 14 -7.16 -3.93 9.40
C GLU A 14 -6.40 -2.76 8.77
N LEU A 15 -6.98 -1.58 8.86
CA LEU A 15 -6.36 -0.33 8.42
C LEU A 15 -5.74 0.39 9.62
N ILE A 16 -4.57 0.97 9.41
CA ILE A 16 -3.92 1.87 10.35
C ILE A 16 -3.50 3.12 9.59
N GLY A 17 -3.92 4.28 10.05
CA GLY A 17 -3.45 5.57 9.54
C GLY A 17 -2.18 6.01 10.26
N LEU A 18 -1.33 6.76 9.57
CA LEU A 18 -0.16 7.45 10.13
C LEU A 18 -0.17 8.88 9.61
N SER A 19 0.00 9.84 10.49
CA SER A 19 0.15 11.25 10.15
C SER A 19 1.13 11.93 11.08
N VAL A 20 1.87 12.90 10.56
CA VAL A 20 2.79 13.75 11.33
C VAL A 20 2.09 14.87 12.12
N ASP A 21 0.76 14.90 12.07
CA ASP A 21 -0.06 15.85 12.80
C ASP A 21 -0.26 15.45 14.26
N SER A 22 -0.64 16.42 15.11
CA SER A 22 -0.93 16.18 16.53
C SER A 22 -2.26 15.45 16.75
N LEU A 23 -2.40 14.80 17.90
CA LEU A 23 -3.64 14.17 18.35
C LEU A 23 -4.84 15.13 18.28
N TYR A 24 -4.66 16.38 18.68
CA TYR A 24 -5.74 17.39 18.65
C TYR A 24 -6.14 17.75 17.22
N SER A 25 -5.18 17.82 16.30
CA SER A 25 -5.45 18.00 14.88
C SER A 25 -6.24 16.82 14.31
N HIS A 26 -5.88 15.59 14.69
CA HIS A 26 -6.62 14.39 14.28
C HIS A 26 -8.07 14.41 14.77
N ILE A 27 -8.32 14.74 16.04
CA ILE A 27 -9.68 14.83 16.60
C ILE A 27 -10.51 15.86 15.83
N SER A 28 -9.97 17.06 15.61
CA SER A 28 -10.66 18.12 14.87
C SER A 28 -10.93 17.73 13.42
N TRP A 29 -9.98 17.10 12.77
CA TRP A 29 -10.07 16.66 11.38
C TRP A 29 -11.11 15.55 11.20
N LEU A 30 -11.10 14.56 12.11
CA LEU A 30 -12.08 13.46 12.08
C LEU A 30 -13.51 13.97 12.28
N ALA A 31 -13.72 14.89 13.22
CA ALA A 31 -15.01 15.54 13.42
C ALA A 31 -15.46 16.31 12.17
N ALA A 32 -14.56 17.08 11.57
CA ALA A 32 -14.85 17.83 10.35
C ALA A 32 -15.19 16.91 9.15
N ILE A 33 -14.50 15.79 8.99
CA ILE A 33 -14.82 14.80 7.95
C ILE A 33 -16.23 14.25 8.14
N LYS A 34 -16.56 13.85 9.36
CA LYS A 34 -17.87 13.28 9.70
C LYS A 34 -19.01 14.28 9.50
N GLU A 35 -18.81 15.52 9.92
CA GLU A 35 -19.89 16.53 9.96
C GLU A 35 -20.04 17.36 8.67
N LYS A 36 -18.94 17.59 7.95
CA LYS A 36 -18.89 18.64 6.91
C LYS A 36 -18.45 18.14 5.54
N VAL A 37 -17.81 16.98 5.47
CA VAL A 37 -17.25 16.52 4.19
C VAL A 37 -18.27 15.69 3.42
N GLU A 38 -18.54 16.14 2.20
CA GLU A 38 -19.19 15.33 1.17
C GLU A 38 -18.17 14.98 0.10
N TYR A 39 -18.04 13.70 -0.21
CA TYR A 39 -17.11 13.23 -1.24
C TYR A 39 -17.70 12.06 -2.04
N LYS A 40 -17.85 12.25 -3.35
CA LYS A 40 -18.40 11.22 -4.27
C LYS A 40 -19.76 10.65 -3.82
N GLY A 41 -20.62 11.51 -3.26
CA GLY A 41 -21.93 11.11 -2.74
C GLY A 41 -21.93 10.50 -1.34
N PHE A 42 -20.76 10.35 -0.71
CA PHE A 42 -20.65 9.93 0.68
C PHE A 42 -20.70 11.14 1.62
N THR A 43 -21.54 11.08 2.63
CA THR A 43 -21.65 12.04 3.73
C THR A 43 -21.60 11.29 5.05
N GLY A 44 -21.31 11.96 6.15
CA GLY A 44 -21.26 11.33 7.47
C GLY A 44 -20.18 10.25 7.57
N ILE A 45 -19.05 10.42 6.87
CA ILE A 45 -17.98 9.43 6.79
C ILE A 45 -17.35 9.25 8.17
N ASP A 46 -17.53 8.09 8.77
CA ASP A 46 -16.92 7.70 10.04
C ASP A 46 -15.62 6.94 9.76
N ILE A 47 -14.54 7.35 10.41
CA ILE A 47 -13.25 6.67 10.35
C ILE A 47 -13.07 5.95 11.67
N ASP A 48 -13.17 4.62 11.66
CA ASP A 48 -13.15 3.78 12.85
C ASP A 48 -11.88 2.92 12.99
N PHE A 49 -10.87 3.17 12.13
CA PHE A 49 -9.55 2.57 12.28
C PHE A 49 -8.59 3.54 13.01
N PRO A 50 -7.59 3.02 13.75
CA PRO A 50 -6.67 3.85 14.50
C PRO A 50 -5.80 4.73 13.58
N ILE A 51 -5.53 5.95 14.05
CA ILE A 51 -4.59 6.89 13.42
C ILE A 51 -3.47 7.17 14.40
N ILE A 52 -2.25 6.85 14.01
CA ILE A 52 -1.05 7.07 14.79
C ILE A 52 -0.57 8.50 14.58
N GLU A 53 -0.31 9.20 15.68
CA GLU A 53 0.40 10.46 15.72
C GLU A 53 1.91 10.21 15.60
N ASP A 54 2.59 10.91 14.68
CA ASP A 54 4.04 10.80 14.46
C ASP A 54 4.68 12.19 14.38
N LEU A 55 4.40 13.05 15.37
CA LEU A 55 4.90 14.43 15.43
C LEU A 55 6.42 14.53 15.30
N ASN A 56 7.15 13.57 15.84
CA ASN A 56 8.61 13.52 15.79
C ASN A 56 9.12 12.88 14.48
N MET A 57 8.22 12.45 13.58
CA MET A 57 8.54 11.76 12.33
C MET A 57 9.43 10.51 12.51
N GLU A 58 9.40 9.87 13.67
CA GLU A 58 10.21 8.69 13.94
C GLU A 58 9.77 7.49 13.11
N ILE A 59 8.46 7.28 13.02
CA ILE A 59 7.89 6.19 12.23
C ILE A 59 8.03 6.50 10.75
N ALA A 60 7.72 7.74 10.34
CA ALA A 60 7.87 8.19 8.96
C ALA A 60 9.31 8.00 8.44
N ARG A 61 10.32 8.30 9.26
CA ARG A 61 11.73 8.04 8.91
C ARG A 61 12.05 6.56 8.79
N LYS A 62 11.62 5.73 9.76
CA LYS A 62 11.85 4.28 9.73
C LYS A 62 11.24 3.61 8.50
N TYR A 63 10.10 4.10 8.03
CA TYR A 63 9.41 3.59 6.84
C TYR A 63 9.83 4.28 5.53
N GLY A 64 10.83 5.17 5.56
CA GLY A 64 11.31 5.85 4.37
C GLY A 64 10.29 6.79 3.74
N MET A 65 9.38 7.36 4.53
CA MET A 65 8.31 8.22 4.05
C MET A 65 8.71 9.69 3.93
N ILE A 66 9.91 10.06 4.38
CA ILE A 66 10.40 11.44 4.31
C ILE A 66 10.83 11.74 2.88
N HIS A 67 10.31 12.83 2.32
CA HIS A 67 10.67 13.24 0.97
C HIS A 67 12.17 13.59 0.91
N PRO A 68 12.92 13.21 -0.13
CA PRO A 68 14.34 13.51 -0.24
C PRO A 68 14.68 15.01 -0.14
N ARG A 69 13.76 15.89 -0.54
CA ARG A 69 13.91 17.35 -0.38
C ARG A 69 13.69 17.85 1.05
N ALA A 70 13.18 17.02 1.95
CA ALA A 70 12.98 17.36 3.35
C ALA A 70 14.24 17.15 4.21
N SER A 71 15.27 16.52 3.68
CA SER A 71 16.56 16.32 4.35
C SER A 71 17.55 17.41 3.94
N TYR A 72 17.39 18.62 4.47
CA TYR A 72 18.43 19.62 4.37
C TYR A 72 19.50 19.37 5.43
N THR A 73 20.77 19.51 5.04
CA THR A 73 21.86 19.58 6.00
C THR A 73 21.75 20.86 6.82
N GLN A 74 22.41 20.88 7.99
CA GLN A 74 22.41 22.06 8.86
C GLN A 74 22.96 23.30 8.14
N GLU A 75 23.90 23.10 7.23
CA GLU A 75 24.52 24.11 6.39
C GLU A 75 23.56 24.68 5.33
N GLU A 76 22.83 23.79 4.63
CA GLU A 76 21.79 24.18 3.68
C GLU A 76 20.60 24.92 4.34
N VAL A 77 20.30 24.60 5.60
CA VAL A 77 19.28 25.32 6.39
C VAL A 77 19.76 26.72 6.72
N LEU A 78 21.02 26.90 7.13
CA LEU A 78 21.60 28.20 7.45
C LEU A 78 21.71 29.10 6.21
N ASP A 79 22.24 28.57 5.09
CA ASP A 79 22.36 29.31 3.84
C ASP A 79 21.02 29.83 3.34
N LYS A 80 19.97 29.00 3.44
CA LYS A 80 18.62 29.39 3.02
C LYS A 80 17.94 30.32 4.01
N PHE A 81 18.20 30.19 5.31
CA PHE A 81 17.74 31.12 6.34
C PHE A 81 18.31 32.53 6.08
N GLU A 82 19.59 32.64 5.79
CA GLU A 82 20.23 33.90 5.43
C GLU A 82 19.69 34.48 4.13
N ALA A 83 19.52 33.63 3.09
CA ALA A 83 18.97 34.04 1.80
C ALA A 83 17.52 34.53 1.84
N THR A 84 16.74 34.09 2.83
CA THR A 84 15.32 34.50 3.02
C THR A 84 15.15 35.64 4.03
N GLY A 85 16.24 36.29 4.45
CA GLY A 85 16.19 37.37 5.43
C GLY A 85 15.74 36.94 6.83
N GLY A 86 16.01 35.70 7.22
CA GLY A 86 15.67 35.18 8.55
C GLY A 86 14.24 34.67 8.67
N SER A 87 13.56 34.35 7.58
CA SER A 87 12.19 33.83 7.60
C SER A 87 12.17 32.30 7.70
N PHE A 88 11.42 31.75 8.67
CA PHE A 88 11.16 30.31 8.81
C PHE A 88 10.14 29.72 7.83
N GLN A 89 9.62 30.46 6.88
CA GLN A 89 8.71 29.98 5.83
C GLN A 89 9.24 28.74 5.09
N PHE A 90 10.52 28.54 5.20
CA PHE A 90 11.27 27.46 4.61
C PHE A 90 11.14 26.11 5.35
N MET A 91 10.76 26.11 6.64
CA MET A 91 10.63 24.88 7.43
C MET A 91 9.32 24.11 7.14
N GLU A 92 8.35 24.73 6.50
CA GLU A 92 7.09 24.06 6.14
C GLU A 92 7.28 22.91 5.15
N SER A 93 8.29 22.97 4.28
CA SER A 93 8.58 21.90 3.33
C SER A 93 9.33 20.71 3.92
N SER A 94 9.89 20.83 5.12
CA SER A 94 10.71 19.80 5.75
C SER A 94 9.91 18.68 6.46
N THR A 95 8.60 18.87 6.63
CA THR A 95 7.69 17.93 7.31
C THR A 95 6.78 17.17 6.34
N GLU A 96 6.89 17.41 5.03
CA GLU A 96 6.09 16.71 4.04
C GLU A 96 6.51 15.25 3.94
N THR A 97 5.58 14.35 4.20
CA THR A 97 5.75 12.93 3.96
C THR A 97 5.16 12.52 2.63
N VAL A 98 5.77 11.54 1.97
CA VAL A 98 5.16 10.90 0.79
C VAL A 98 3.89 10.17 1.19
N ARG A 99 2.95 10.02 0.26
CA ARG A 99 1.76 9.21 0.48
C ARG A 99 2.09 7.74 0.28
N ALA A 100 2.42 7.04 1.35
CA ALA A 100 2.79 5.63 1.30
C ALA A 100 1.63 4.71 1.73
N VAL A 101 1.69 3.47 1.25
CA VAL A 101 0.89 2.35 1.72
C VAL A 101 1.82 1.16 1.91
N PHE A 102 1.71 0.51 3.05
CA PHE A 102 2.45 -0.71 3.38
C PHE A 102 1.43 -1.82 3.61
N ILE A 103 1.59 -2.94 2.93
CA ILE A 103 0.84 -4.16 3.19
C ILE A 103 1.72 -5.06 4.04
N ILE A 104 1.24 -5.35 5.24
CA ILE A 104 2.00 -6.09 6.26
C ILE A 104 1.25 -7.38 6.56
N ASP A 105 1.94 -8.52 6.52
CA ASP A 105 1.35 -9.82 6.80
C ASP A 105 1.22 -10.10 8.32
N PRO A 106 0.46 -11.13 8.74
CA PRO A 106 0.31 -11.49 10.15
C PRO A 106 1.62 -11.87 10.87
N LYS A 107 2.71 -12.07 10.13
CA LYS A 107 4.05 -12.31 10.68
C LYS A 107 4.88 -11.03 10.79
N ALA A 108 4.23 -9.86 10.70
CA ALA A 108 4.83 -8.54 10.73
C ALA A 108 5.88 -8.29 9.61
N ARG A 109 5.73 -8.92 8.45
CA ARG A 109 6.60 -8.70 7.30
C ARG A 109 5.93 -7.77 6.31
N ILE A 110 6.66 -6.77 5.82
CA ILE A 110 6.21 -5.91 4.72
C ILE A 110 6.20 -6.75 3.44
N ARG A 111 5.03 -6.86 2.81
CA ARG A 111 4.81 -7.63 1.59
C ARG A 111 4.77 -6.74 0.34
N ALA A 112 4.27 -5.54 0.48
CA ALA A 112 4.26 -4.54 -0.59
C ALA A 112 4.38 -3.14 -0.02
N MET A 113 4.96 -2.25 -0.82
CA MET A 113 5.11 -0.83 -0.52
C MET A 113 4.73 -0.04 -1.78
N LEU A 114 3.80 0.90 -1.62
CA LEU A 114 3.39 1.79 -2.70
C LEU A 114 3.65 3.22 -2.24
N TYR A 115 4.41 3.96 -3.03
CA TYR A 115 4.74 5.36 -2.78
C TYR A 115 4.11 6.23 -3.84
N TYR A 116 3.34 7.21 -3.43
CA TYR A 116 2.70 8.18 -4.30
C TYR A 116 3.27 9.57 -4.01
N PRO A 117 3.46 10.41 -5.03
CA PRO A 117 3.76 11.82 -4.80
C PRO A 117 2.70 12.46 -3.89
N PHE A 118 3.10 13.45 -3.10
CA PHE A 118 2.18 14.17 -2.22
C PHE A 118 0.95 14.72 -2.95
N THR A 119 1.13 15.14 -4.19
CA THR A 119 0.08 15.72 -5.05
C THR A 119 -0.94 14.69 -5.58
N ASN A 120 -0.65 13.40 -5.47
CA ASN A 120 -1.45 12.34 -6.07
C ASN A 120 -2.22 11.52 -5.03
N GLY A 121 -3.51 11.33 -5.28
CA GLY A 121 -4.34 10.43 -4.49
C GLY A 121 -3.96 8.97 -4.72
N ARG A 122 -4.11 8.13 -3.68
CA ARG A 122 -3.90 6.69 -3.77
C ARG A 122 -5.05 6.01 -4.51
N ASN A 123 -4.76 5.00 -5.32
CA ASN A 123 -5.76 4.14 -5.93
C ASN A 123 -6.12 3.00 -4.94
N MET A 124 -7.22 3.16 -4.23
CA MET A 124 -7.64 2.20 -3.20
C MET A 124 -8.14 0.88 -3.79
N GLU A 125 -8.69 0.89 -5.00
CA GLU A 125 -9.10 -0.34 -5.70
C GLU A 125 -7.90 -1.19 -6.08
N GLU A 126 -6.81 -0.57 -6.54
CA GLU A 126 -5.56 -1.27 -6.82
C GLU A 126 -4.93 -1.85 -5.54
N ILE A 127 -4.95 -1.10 -4.44
CA ILE A 127 -4.46 -1.60 -3.15
C ILE A 127 -5.26 -2.82 -2.72
N LYS A 128 -6.59 -2.80 -2.87
CA LYS A 128 -7.46 -3.93 -2.60
C LYS A 128 -7.20 -5.11 -3.52
N ARG A 129 -7.07 -4.86 -4.84
CA ARG A 129 -6.73 -5.88 -5.84
C ARG A 129 -5.41 -6.59 -5.49
N LEU A 130 -4.38 -5.81 -5.18
CA LEU A 130 -3.06 -6.34 -4.81
C LEU A 130 -3.12 -7.18 -3.52
N LEU A 131 -3.89 -6.74 -2.52
CA LEU A 131 -4.10 -7.49 -1.29
C LEU A 131 -4.73 -8.86 -1.57
N VAL A 132 -5.81 -8.91 -2.36
CA VAL A 132 -6.47 -10.16 -2.74
C VAL A 132 -5.52 -11.06 -3.54
N ALA A 133 -4.77 -10.51 -4.49
CA ALA A 133 -3.78 -11.25 -5.26
C ALA A 133 -2.74 -11.93 -4.35
N MET A 134 -2.23 -11.21 -3.32
CA MET A 134 -1.30 -11.80 -2.35
C MET A 134 -1.94 -12.90 -1.49
N GLN A 135 -3.20 -12.71 -1.05
CA GLN A 135 -3.92 -13.71 -0.27
C GLN A 135 -4.16 -14.99 -1.07
N VAL A 136 -4.58 -14.87 -2.33
CA VAL A 136 -4.76 -16.02 -3.24
C VAL A 136 -3.42 -16.73 -3.49
N SER A 137 -2.37 -15.97 -3.75
CA SER A 137 -1.03 -16.53 -3.97
C SER A 137 -0.51 -17.32 -2.75
N ASP A 138 -0.67 -16.76 -1.55
CA ASP A 138 -0.23 -17.40 -0.31
C ASP A 138 -1.05 -18.66 0.03
N LYS A 139 -2.37 -18.58 -0.13
CA LYS A 139 -3.29 -19.66 0.22
C LYS A 139 -3.17 -20.87 -0.71
N HIS A 140 -2.99 -20.63 -2.01
CA HIS A 140 -3.04 -21.68 -3.03
C HIS A 140 -1.68 -21.98 -3.66
N ASN A 141 -0.60 -21.35 -3.18
CA ASN A 141 0.73 -21.47 -3.76
C ASN A 141 0.72 -21.28 -5.28
N VAL A 142 0.16 -20.18 -5.73
CA VAL A 142 0.08 -19.78 -7.14
C VAL A 142 0.66 -18.37 -7.32
N GLN A 143 0.82 -17.95 -8.58
CA GLN A 143 1.21 -16.59 -8.94
C GLN A 143 0.08 -15.95 -9.72
N THR A 144 -0.11 -14.65 -9.57
CA THR A 144 -1.07 -13.89 -10.36
C THR A 144 -0.36 -13.21 -11.52
N PRO A 145 -0.90 -13.28 -12.77
CA PRO A 145 -0.33 -12.56 -13.90
C PRO A 145 -0.50 -11.03 -13.75
N GLU A 146 0.10 -10.29 -14.66
CA GLU A 146 -0.10 -8.83 -14.73
C GLU A 146 -1.59 -8.48 -14.85
N ASN A 147 -2.00 -7.38 -14.24
CA ASN A 147 -3.39 -6.89 -14.25
C ASN A 147 -4.45 -7.90 -13.76
N TRP A 148 -4.05 -8.98 -13.12
CA TRP A 148 -4.97 -10.00 -12.62
C TRP A 148 -6.06 -9.44 -11.72
N HIS A 149 -7.29 -9.91 -11.91
CA HIS A 149 -8.43 -9.67 -11.04
C HIS A 149 -8.98 -10.99 -10.46
N PRO A 150 -9.63 -10.95 -9.29
CA PRO A 150 -10.24 -12.14 -8.70
C PRO A 150 -11.15 -12.87 -9.70
N GLY A 151 -10.89 -14.16 -9.87
CA GLY A 151 -11.60 -15.03 -10.80
C GLY A 151 -10.96 -15.24 -12.15
N GLU A 152 -9.86 -14.58 -12.44
CA GLU A 152 -9.05 -14.82 -13.63
C GLU A 152 -8.06 -15.97 -13.40
N ASP A 153 -7.51 -16.51 -14.51
CA ASP A 153 -6.56 -17.62 -14.42
C ASP A 153 -5.30 -17.21 -13.66
N VAL A 154 -4.74 -18.16 -12.90
CA VAL A 154 -3.51 -18.00 -12.13
C VAL A 154 -2.38 -18.82 -12.73
N ILE A 155 -1.13 -18.45 -12.42
CA ILE A 155 0.07 -19.12 -12.90
C ILE A 155 0.56 -20.12 -11.85
N LEU A 156 0.90 -21.32 -12.28
CA LEU A 156 1.53 -22.32 -11.42
C LEU A 156 2.98 -21.93 -11.08
N PRO A 157 3.46 -22.20 -9.86
CA PRO A 157 4.86 -21.99 -9.51
C PRO A 157 5.79 -22.78 -10.43
N ASN A 158 6.93 -22.20 -10.75
CA ASN A 158 7.92 -22.89 -11.58
C ASN A 158 8.45 -24.17 -10.90
N PRO A 159 8.67 -25.23 -11.67
CA PRO A 159 9.30 -26.44 -11.16
C PRO A 159 10.71 -26.15 -10.62
N VAL A 160 11.08 -26.80 -9.52
CA VAL A 160 12.37 -26.59 -8.85
C VAL A 160 13.52 -27.40 -9.48
N SER A 161 13.25 -28.24 -10.51
CA SER A 161 14.26 -28.99 -11.24
C SER A 161 13.87 -29.20 -12.70
N TRP A 162 14.88 -29.42 -13.55
CA TRP A 162 14.67 -29.69 -14.97
C TRP A 162 13.85 -30.97 -15.23
N ASP A 163 14.00 -31.98 -14.41
CA ASP A 163 13.23 -33.23 -14.58
C ASP A 163 11.74 -32.99 -14.29
N LYS A 164 11.41 -32.20 -13.25
CA LYS A 164 10.03 -31.78 -12.98
C LYS A 164 9.46 -30.87 -14.07
N ALA A 165 10.31 -30.04 -14.70
CA ALA A 165 9.88 -29.22 -15.83
C ALA A 165 9.51 -30.08 -17.04
N LYS A 166 10.32 -31.11 -17.36
CA LYS A 166 10.02 -32.09 -18.42
C LYS A 166 8.75 -32.88 -18.12
N GLU A 167 8.62 -33.36 -16.87
CA GLU A 167 7.45 -34.10 -16.42
C GLU A 167 6.16 -33.30 -16.61
N ARG A 168 6.18 -31.99 -16.22
CA ARG A 168 5.05 -31.09 -16.42
C ARG A 168 4.62 -30.95 -17.88
N LEU A 169 5.59 -30.86 -18.79
CA LEU A 169 5.29 -30.76 -20.24
C LEU A 169 4.76 -32.09 -20.83
N GLN A 170 5.26 -33.20 -20.32
CA GLN A 170 4.88 -34.52 -20.86
C GLN A 170 3.53 -35.03 -20.35
N LYS A 171 3.28 -34.86 -19.04
CA LYS A 171 2.06 -35.39 -18.42
C LYS A 171 0.91 -34.39 -18.40
N GLY A 172 1.22 -33.08 -18.46
CA GLY A 172 0.26 -32.04 -18.14
C GLY A 172 -0.22 -32.12 -16.69
N GLU A 173 -0.78 -31.07 -16.18
CA GLU A 173 -1.58 -31.10 -14.94
C GLU A 173 -3.04 -30.91 -15.34
N ASP A 174 -3.94 -31.73 -14.80
CA ASP A 174 -5.36 -31.66 -15.12
C ASP A 174 -5.92 -30.25 -14.86
N GLY A 175 -6.68 -29.72 -15.83
CA GLY A 175 -7.21 -28.36 -15.75
C GLY A 175 -6.18 -27.25 -15.99
N THR A 176 -4.95 -27.57 -16.42
CA THR A 176 -3.91 -26.57 -16.73
C THR A 176 -3.73 -26.38 -18.24
N ARG A 177 -3.28 -25.19 -18.59
CA ARG A 177 -2.92 -24.78 -19.94
C ARG A 177 -1.51 -24.22 -19.92
N CYS A 178 -0.57 -24.93 -20.56
CA CYS A 178 0.84 -24.54 -20.59
C CYS A 178 1.23 -24.00 -21.99
N GLY A 179 1.87 -22.86 -22.02
CA GLY A 179 2.64 -22.39 -23.17
C GLY A 179 4.02 -23.03 -23.21
N ASP A 180 4.64 -23.16 -22.01
CA ASP A 180 5.89 -23.88 -21.79
C ASP A 180 5.97 -24.23 -20.29
N TRP A 181 7.01 -24.97 -19.85
CA TRP A 181 7.19 -25.43 -18.47
C TRP A 181 7.16 -24.30 -17.42
N PHE A 182 7.55 -23.08 -17.82
CA PHE A 182 7.59 -21.89 -16.95
C PHE A 182 6.29 -21.08 -16.98
N LEU A 183 5.40 -21.32 -17.93
CA LEU A 183 4.13 -20.60 -18.06
C LEU A 183 2.97 -21.58 -18.20
N CYS A 184 2.52 -22.08 -17.06
CA CYS A 184 1.33 -22.92 -16.97
C CYS A 184 0.27 -22.20 -16.14
N MET A 185 -0.92 -22.08 -16.70
CA MET A 185 -2.05 -21.39 -16.10
C MET A 185 -3.15 -22.37 -15.75
N LYS A 186 -3.87 -22.12 -14.70
CA LYS A 186 -5.09 -22.83 -14.29
C LYS A 186 -6.15 -21.84 -13.85
N LYS A 187 -7.39 -22.32 -13.74
CA LYS A 187 -8.49 -21.54 -13.18
C LYS A 187 -8.20 -21.05 -11.78
N ASP A 188 -8.74 -19.87 -11.43
CA ASP A 188 -8.71 -19.37 -10.07
C ASP A 188 -9.28 -20.41 -9.10
N PRO A 189 -8.54 -20.84 -8.09
CA PRO A 189 -9.00 -21.84 -7.12
C PRO A 189 -10.06 -21.33 -6.15
N GLU A 190 -10.38 -20.02 -6.17
CA GLU A 190 -11.43 -19.39 -5.36
C GLU A 190 -12.80 -19.34 -6.08
N LYS A 191 -12.89 -19.88 -7.32
CA LYS A 191 -14.12 -19.91 -8.12
C LYS A 191 -14.72 -21.29 -8.28
#